data_6f9560755e396450b24fedfa1cfd2134
#
_entry.id   6f9560755e396450b24fedfa1cfd2134
#
_cell.length_a   1.000
_cell.length_b   1.000
_cell.length_c   1.000
_cell.angle_alpha   90.00
_cell.angle_beta   90.00
_cell.angle_gamma   90.00
#
_symmetry.space_group_name_H-M   'P 1'
#
loop_
_entity.id
_entity.type
_entity.pdbx_description
1 polymer ?
#
loop_
_entity_poly.entity_id
_entity_poly.type
_entity_poly.pdbx_seq_one_letter_code
_entity_poly.pdbx_strand_id
1 'polypeptide(L)'
;MLPKYKRILLKLSGESLMGDKNFGLDSEVIARYAQDVKSIIELGVQVAIVIGGGNIYRGMNEAESGIERAQGDYMGMLATVINGMALQSGLEKAGIYTRLQSAIKMEQIAEPYIRRRAMRHLEKGRVVIFGAGTGNPYFTTDTAGSLRAIEIKADIILKGTRVNGIYSADPEKDPTATKYETISFADCIQKNLKVMDMTAFTLCMENNLPIVVFDMNTSGNLLKVVTGEKVGTLVS
;
A
#
# COMPACT_ATOMS: atom_id res chain seq x y z
N MET A 1 0.17 3.97 -24.50
CA MET A 1 1.06 2.93 -23.94
C MET A 1 0.21 1.80 -23.40
N LEU A 2 0.63 0.55 -23.55
CA LEU A 2 -0.10 -0.58 -22.97
C LEU A 2 0.47 -0.84 -21.56
N PRO A 3 -0.40 -1.13 -20.56
CA PRO A 3 0.07 -1.46 -19.23
C PRO A 3 0.74 -2.84 -19.22
N LYS A 4 1.81 -2.98 -18.46
CA LYS A 4 2.52 -4.24 -18.22
C LYS A 4 1.73 -5.17 -17.30
N TYR A 5 0.96 -4.61 -16.38
CA TYR A 5 0.22 -5.32 -15.35
C TYR A 5 -1.29 -5.06 -15.51
N LYS A 6 -2.09 -6.11 -15.41
CA LYS A 6 -3.55 -6.03 -15.52
C LYS A 6 -4.21 -5.70 -14.19
N ARG A 7 -3.69 -6.24 -13.10
CA ARG A 7 -4.21 -6.04 -11.73
C ARG A 7 -3.06 -5.78 -10.78
N ILE A 8 -3.13 -4.68 -10.06
CA ILE A 8 -2.11 -4.30 -9.09
C ILE A 8 -2.70 -4.15 -7.68
N LEU A 9 -1.85 -4.35 -6.67
CA LEU A 9 -2.12 -3.86 -5.34
C LEU A 9 -1.15 -2.71 -5.04
N LEU A 10 -1.68 -1.51 -4.85
CA LEU A 10 -0.93 -0.33 -4.43
C LEU A 10 -0.92 -0.26 -2.90
N LYS A 11 0.26 -0.38 -2.28
CA LYS A 11 0.43 -0.21 -0.84
C LYS A 11 1.01 1.16 -0.54
N LEU A 12 0.31 1.93 0.26
CA LEU A 12 0.70 3.28 0.68
C LEU A 12 0.96 3.34 2.19
N SER A 13 1.91 4.18 2.61
CA SER A 13 2.05 4.53 4.02
C SER A 13 0.97 5.52 4.42
N GLY A 14 0.43 5.41 5.65
CA GLY A 14 -0.46 6.44 6.19
C GLY A 14 0.23 7.80 6.25
N GLU A 15 1.50 7.83 6.60
CA GLU A 15 2.30 9.04 6.65
C GLU A 15 2.37 9.79 5.31
N SER A 16 2.25 9.08 4.21
CA SER A 16 2.23 9.71 2.89
C SER A 16 0.97 10.55 2.62
N LEU A 17 -0.09 10.42 3.43
CA LEU A 17 -1.31 11.22 3.31
C LEU A 17 -1.29 12.52 4.12
N MET A 18 -0.29 12.74 4.98
CA MET A 18 -0.25 13.95 5.81
C MET A 18 0.46 15.13 5.13
N GLY A 19 1.11 14.91 3.97
CA GLY A 19 1.89 15.95 3.30
C GLY A 19 3.01 16.47 4.21
N ASP A 20 3.13 17.78 4.31
CA ASP A 20 4.10 18.46 5.19
C ASP A 20 3.61 18.59 6.65
N LYS A 21 2.42 18.06 6.96
CA LYS A 21 1.87 18.04 8.32
C LYS A 21 2.51 16.92 9.13
N ASN A 22 2.52 17.07 10.44
CA ASN A 22 3.02 16.05 11.35
C ASN A 22 1.94 15.03 11.77
N PHE A 23 0.68 15.23 11.35
CA PHE A 23 -0.48 14.43 11.74
C PHE A 23 -1.66 14.66 10.80
N GLY A 24 -2.50 13.63 10.66
CA GLY A 24 -3.79 13.73 9.98
C GLY A 24 -3.70 13.55 8.46
N LEU A 25 -4.53 14.30 7.74
CA LEU A 25 -4.75 14.17 6.32
C LEU A 25 -4.49 15.48 5.59
N ASP A 26 -3.91 15.38 4.41
CA ASP A 26 -3.71 16.50 3.50
C ASP A 26 -4.56 16.29 2.23
N SER A 27 -5.46 17.24 1.98
CA SER A 27 -6.40 17.16 0.85
C SER A 27 -5.71 17.29 -0.52
N GLU A 28 -4.59 18.02 -0.61
CA GLU A 28 -3.84 18.18 -1.85
C GLU A 28 -3.10 16.91 -2.21
N VAL A 29 -2.50 16.24 -1.21
CA VAL A 29 -1.87 14.93 -1.40
C VAL A 29 -2.89 13.88 -1.82
N ILE A 30 -4.06 13.85 -1.19
CA ILE A 30 -5.14 12.93 -1.56
C ILE A 30 -5.59 13.19 -3.01
N ALA A 31 -5.76 14.45 -3.41
CA ALA A 31 -6.14 14.82 -4.76
C ALA A 31 -5.06 14.41 -5.79
N ARG A 32 -3.77 14.61 -5.48
CA ARG A 32 -2.66 14.16 -6.32
C ARG A 32 -2.67 12.65 -6.50
N TYR A 33 -2.80 11.89 -5.42
CA TYR A 33 -2.86 10.43 -5.51
C TYR A 33 -4.07 9.94 -6.29
N ALA A 34 -5.21 10.64 -6.18
CA ALA A 34 -6.38 10.32 -6.98
C ALA A 34 -6.12 10.51 -8.49
N GLN A 35 -5.39 11.54 -8.89
CA GLN A 35 -5.00 11.76 -10.29
C GLN A 35 -4.01 10.70 -10.78
N ASP A 36 -2.99 10.34 -9.97
CA ASP A 36 -2.05 9.28 -10.33
C ASP A 36 -2.78 7.93 -10.51
N VAL A 37 -3.71 7.59 -9.61
CA VAL A 37 -4.54 6.37 -9.73
C VAL A 37 -5.45 6.44 -10.96
N LYS A 38 -6.04 7.61 -11.25
CA LYS A 38 -6.88 7.81 -12.43
C LYS A 38 -6.13 7.49 -13.72
N SER A 39 -4.89 7.99 -13.84
CA SER A 39 -4.06 7.79 -15.03
C SER A 39 -3.84 6.33 -15.40
N ILE A 40 -3.75 5.43 -14.42
CA ILE A 40 -3.55 4.00 -14.66
C ILE A 40 -4.87 3.25 -14.87
N ILE A 41 -5.97 3.71 -14.26
CA ILE A 41 -7.30 3.15 -14.51
C ILE A 41 -7.74 3.41 -15.96
N GLU A 42 -7.43 4.59 -16.50
CA GLU A 42 -7.72 4.94 -17.90
C GLU A 42 -6.99 4.02 -18.90
N LEU A 43 -5.91 3.37 -18.48
CA LEU A 43 -5.24 2.31 -19.24
C LEU A 43 -5.88 0.91 -19.09
N GLY A 44 -6.98 0.79 -18.30
CA GLY A 44 -7.67 -0.45 -18.03
C GLY A 44 -7.07 -1.30 -16.90
N VAL A 45 -6.17 -0.73 -16.08
CA VAL A 45 -5.58 -1.42 -14.94
C VAL A 45 -6.57 -1.54 -13.79
N GLN A 46 -6.71 -2.72 -13.23
CA GLN A 46 -7.50 -2.98 -12.03
C GLN A 46 -6.67 -2.66 -10.79
N VAL A 47 -7.16 -1.76 -9.95
CA VAL A 47 -6.41 -1.21 -8.81
C VAL A 47 -7.07 -1.60 -7.49
N ALA A 48 -6.30 -2.27 -6.63
CA ALA A 48 -6.60 -2.42 -5.21
C ALA A 48 -5.61 -1.58 -4.40
N ILE A 49 -6.05 -1.01 -3.27
CA ILE A 49 -5.23 -0.16 -2.42
C ILE A 49 -5.27 -0.67 -0.98
N VAL A 50 -4.11 -0.78 -0.35
CA VAL A 50 -3.94 -0.94 1.09
C VAL A 50 -3.20 0.29 1.61
N ILE A 51 -3.70 0.91 2.67
CA ILE A 51 -3.08 2.09 3.26
C ILE A 51 -2.82 1.90 4.74
N GLY A 52 -1.66 2.38 5.22
CA GLY A 52 -1.31 2.38 6.63
C GLY A 52 -2.09 3.43 7.43
N GLY A 53 -1.97 3.37 8.77
CA GLY A 53 -2.64 4.29 9.71
C GLY A 53 -1.69 5.21 10.49
N GLY A 54 -0.38 5.20 10.17
CA GLY A 54 0.66 5.85 10.99
C GLY A 54 0.58 7.38 11.10
N ASN A 55 -0.18 8.05 10.23
CA ASN A 55 -0.48 9.47 10.28
C ASN A 55 -1.56 9.84 11.32
N ILE A 56 -2.36 8.87 11.77
CA ILE A 56 -3.45 9.05 12.72
C ILE A 56 -3.10 8.40 14.05
N TYR A 57 -2.60 7.15 14.00
CA TYR A 57 -2.17 6.42 15.17
C TYR A 57 -0.89 5.65 14.87
N ARG A 58 0.15 5.95 15.63
CA ARG A 58 1.39 5.15 15.69
C ARG A 58 1.32 4.27 16.90
N GLY A 59 1.40 2.95 16.72
CA GLY A 59 1.55 2.02 17.81
C GLY A 59 2.77 2.43 18.66
N MET A 60 2.53 2.88 19.87
CA MET A 60 3.58 3.15 20.85
C MET A 60 3.92 1.84 21.56
N ASN A 61 5.16 1.71 22.04
CA ASN A 61 5.51 0.61 22.90
C ASN A 61 4.57 0.57 24.11
N GLU A 62 4.08 -0.61 24.47
CA GLU A 62 3.21 -0.83 25.63
C GLU A 62 3.79 -0.20 26.89
N ALA A 63 5.12 -0.29 27.08
CA ALA A 63 5.84 0.31 28.20
C ALA A 63 5.75 1.85 28.25
N GLU A 64 5.57 2.52 27.12
CA GLU A 64 5.49 3.99 27.03
C GLU A 64 4.06 4.51 27.09
N SER A 65 3.12 3.76 26.54
CA SER A 65 1.72 4.20 26.40
C SER A 65 0.78 3.63 27.46
N GLY A 66 1.14 2.51 28.10
CA GLY A 66 0.24 1.73 28.96
C GLY A 66 -0.92 1.05 28.20
N ILE A 67 -0.90 1.09 26.86
CA ILE A 67 -1.93 0.46 25.99
C ILE A 67 -1.43 -0.92 25.61
N GLU A 68 -2.21 -1.96 25.90
CA GLU A 68 -1.93 -3.32 25.47
C GLU A 68 -1.75 -3.38 23.94
N ARG A 69 -0.77 -4.15 23.47
CA ARG A 69 -0.43 -4.24 22.03
C ARG A 69 -1.63 -4.57 21.15
N ALA A 70 -2.45 -5.54 21.54
CA ALA A 70 -3.63 -5.91 20.76
C ALA A 70 -4.63 -4.75 20.63
N GLN A 71 -4.82 -3.98 21.70
CA GLN A 71 -5.66 -2.78 21.68
C GLN A 71 -5.07 -1.71 20.76
N GLY A 72 -3.77 -1.46 20.84
CA GLY A 72 -3.06 -0.54 19.95
C GLY A 72 -3.16 -0.94 18.47
N ASP A 73 -3.07 -2.23 18.18
CA ASP A 73 -3.23 -2.75 16.83
C ASP A 73 -4.66 -2.50 16.28
N TYR A 74 -5.71 -2.68 17.12
CA TYR A 74 -7.07 -2.31 16.73
C TYR A 74 -7.23 -0.80 16.47
N MET A 75 -6.61 0.05 17.26
CA MET A 75 -6.59 1.49 17.00
C MET A 75 -5.91 1.81 15.67
N GLY A 76 -4.79 1.15 15.36
CA GLY A 76 -4.12 1.24 14.06
C GLY A 76 -5.00 0.76 12.90
N MET A 77 -5.76 -0.32 13.09
CA MET A 77 -6.72 -0.82 12.09
C MET A 77 -7.82 0.21 11.82
N LEU A 78 -8.39 0.85 12.85
CA LEU A 78 -9.39 1.91 12.69
C LEU A 78 -8.79 3.13 11.98
N ALA A 79 -7.54 3.49 12.27
CA ALA A 79 -6.83 4.56 11.58
C ALA A 79 -6.72 4.29 10.06
N THR A 80 -6.48 3.03 9.66
CA THR A 80 -6.48 2.66 8.23
C THR A 80 -7.85 2.82 7.57
N VAL A 81 -8.94 2.61 8.32
CA VAL A 81 -10.31 2.83 7.80
C VAL A 81 -10.57 4.32 7.58
N ILE A 82 -10.17 5.18 8.52
CA ILE A 82 -10.26 6.64 8.36
C ILE A 82 -9.51 7.09 7.10
N ASN A 83 -8.28 6.63 6.91
CA ASN A 83 -7.49 6.91 5.72
C ASN A 83 -8.16 6.37 4.44
N GLY A 84 -8.73 5.18 4.51
CA GLY A 84 -9.47 4.56 3.41
C GLY A 84 -10.68 5.39 2.99
N MET A 85 -11.45 5.93 3.95
CA MET A 85 -12.60 6.80 3.68
C MET A 85 -12.16 8.13 3.03
N ALA A 86 -11.08 8.73 3.51
CA ALA A 86 -10.55 9.95 2.94
C ALA A 86 -10.06 9.75 1.49
N LEU A 87 -9.35 8.66 1.26
CA LEU A 87 -8.88 8.30 -0.08
C LEU A 87 -10.06 7.96 -1.01
N GLN A 88 -11.08 7.25 -0.54
CA GLN A 88 -12.32 7.01 -1.27
C GLN A 88 -12.95 8.33 -1.72
N SER A 89 -13.13 9.28 -0.81
CA SER A 89 -13.70 10.58 -1.13
C SER A 89 -12.87 11.33 -2.20
N GLY A 90 -11.54 11.27 -2.11
CA GLY A 90 -10.65 11.91 -3.11
C GLY A 90 -10.75 11.26 -4.49
N LEU A 91 -10.76 9.94 -4.53
CA LEU A 91 -10.93 9.17 -5.78
C LEU A 91 -12.30 9.42 -6.43
N GLU A 92 -13.37 9.43 -5.64
CA GLU A 92 -14.72 9.68 -6.14
C GLU A 92 -14.88 11.12 -6.65
N LYS A 93 -14.26 12.12 -6.02
CA LYS A 93 -14.17 13.49 -6.55
C LYS A 93 -13.43 13.56 -7.91
N ALA A 94 -12.46 12.67 -8.12
CA ALA A 94 -11.76 12.56 -9.42
C ALA A 94 -12.56 11.77 -10.48
N GLY A 95 -13.78 11.29 -10.15
CA GLY A 95 -14.67 10.55 -11.04
C GLY A 95 -14.40 9.04 -11.07
N ILE A 96 -13.70 8.50 -10.09
CA ILE A 96 -13.35 7.08 -10.00
C ILE A 96 -14.36 6.36 -9.09
N TYR A 97 -15.00 5.30 -9.58
CA TYR A 97 -15.85 4.46 -8.73
C TYR A 97 -15.00 3.64 -7.76
N THR A 98 -15.32 3.70 -6.48
CA THR A 98 -14.57 3.01 -5.43
C THR A 98 -15.42 2.11 -4.56
N ARG A 99 -14.79 1.22 -3.82
CA ARG A 99 -15.39 0.45 -2.71
C ARG A 99 -14.38 0.31 -1.59
N LEU A 100 -14.74 0.81 -0.41
CA LEU A 100 -14.01 0.55 0.82
C LEU A 100 -14.51 -0.77 1.41
N GLN A 101 -13.60 -1.71 1.63
CA GLN A 101 -13.88 -2.99 2.28
C GLN A 101 -13.05 -3.13 3.56
N SER A 102 -13.70 -3.50 4.66
CA SER A 102 -13.07 -3.64 5.97
C SER A 102 -12.93 -5.10 6.38
N ALA A 103 -11.78 -5.45 6.95
CA ALA A 103 -11.57 -6.76 7.56
C ALA A 103 -12.30 -6.93 8.90
N ILE A 104 -12.67 -5.82 9.56
CA ILE A 104 -13.51 -5.78 10.76
C ILE A 104 -14.92 -5.37 10.33
N LYS A 105 -15.96 -6.03 10.84
CA LYS A 105 -17.35 -5.70 10.52
C LYS A 105 -17.71 -4.30 11.00
N MET A 106 -18.08 -3.44 10.07
CA MET A 106 -18.55 -2.06 10.30
C MET A 106 -19.44 -1.61 9.13
N GLU A 107 -20.51 -2.33 8.90
CA GLU A 107 -21.34 -2.30 7.68
C GLU A 107 -21.92 -0.92 7.36
N GLN A 108 -22.08 -0.04 8.37
CA GLN A 108 -22.54 1.33 8.18
C GLN A 108 -21.47 2.23 7.54
N ILE A 109 -20.18 1.83 7.56
CA ILE A 109 -19.03 2.63 7.12
C ILE A 109 -18.37 2.02 5.89
N ALA A 110 -18.17 0.70 5.89
CA ALA A 110 -17.45 -0.02 4.86
C ALA A 110 -18.05 -1.39 4.61
N GLU A 111 -18.01 -1.87 3.38
CA GLU A 111 -18.43 -3.24 3.08
C GLU A 111 -17.55 -4.25 3.85
N PRO A 112 -18.11 -5.35 4.38
CA PRO A 112 -17.30 -6.42 4.91
C PRO A 112 -16.46 -7.04 3.78
N TYR A 113 -15.17 -7.28 4.07
CA TYR A 113 -14.29 -7.92 3.10
C TYR A 113 -14.76 -9.33 2.77
N ILE A 114 -15.05 -9.55 1.51
CA ILE A 114 -15.33 -10.86 0.92
C ILE A 114 -14.55 -10.96 -0.38
N ARG A 115 -13.59 -11.90 -0.47
CA ARG A 115 -12.68 -12.06 -1.61
C ARG A 115 -13.39 -12.00 -2.97
N ARG A 116 -14.48 -12.78 -3.15
CA ARG A 116 -15.22 -12.80 -4.41
C ARG A 116 -15.86 -11.46 -4.75
N ARG A 117 -16.30 -10.70 -3.75
CA ARG A 117 -16.87 -9.36 -3.91
C ARG A 117 -15.79 -8.36 -4.33
N ALA A 118 -14.61 -8.41 -3.70
CA ALA A 118 -13.46 -7.60 -4.08
C ALA A 118 -13.07 -7.83 -5.55
N MET A 119 -12.91 -9.09 -5.95
CA MET A 119 -12.61 -9.45 -7.33
C MET A 119 -13.67 -8.92 -8.31
N ARG A 120 -14.95 -9.06 -7.97
CA ARG A 120 -16.04 -8.56 -8.82
C ARG A 120 -16.04 -7.04 -8.95
N HIS A 121 -15.66 -6.30 -7.92
CA HIS A 121 -15.48 -4.85 -8.01
C HIS A 121 -14.34 -4.48 -8.96
N LEU A 122 -13.19 -5.13 -8.83
CA LEU A 122 -12.05 -4.92 -9.72
C LEU A 122 -12.38 -5.23 -11.19
N GLU A 123 -13.07 -6.33 -11.45
CA GLU A 123 -13.55 -6.70 -12.79
C GLU A 123 -14.52 -5.67 -13.41
N LYS A 124 -15.25 -4.93 -12.58
CA LYS A 124 -16.14 -3.84 -12.99
C LYS A 124 -15.41 -2.49 -13.12
N GLY A 125 -14.08 -2.46 -13.05
CA GLY A 125 -13.28 -1.24 -13.13
C GLY A 125 -13.38 -0.32 -11.91
N ARG A 126 -13.83 -0.86 -10.76
CA ARG A 126 -13.87 -0.11 -9.50
C ARG A 126 -12.55 -0.26 -8.76
N VAL A 127 -12.06 0.80 -8.12
CA VAL A 127 -10.96 0.71 -7.17
C VAL A 127 -11.48 0.09 -5.87
N VAL A 128 -10.76 -0.89 -5.34
CA VAL A 128 -11.06 -1.47 -4.03
C VAL A 128 -10.04 -0.99 -3.03
N ILE A 129 -10.49 -0.39 -1.94
CA ILE A 129 -9.65 0.05 -0.83
C ILE A 129 -9.86 -0.93 0.33
N PHE A 130 -8.79 -1.52 0.83
CA PHE A 130 -8.85 -2.45 1.97
C PHE A 130 -8.48 -1.73 3.26
N GLY A 131 -9.42 -1.63 4.18
CA GLY A 131 -9.25 -1.09 5.53
C GLY A 131 -9.19 -2.19 6.60
N ALA A 132 -8.79 -1.81 7.80
CA ALA A 132 -8.65 -2.65 8.98
C ALA A 132 -7.62 -3.80 8.83
N GLY A 133 -6.62 -3.63 7.96
CA GLY A 133 -5.50 -4.56 7.85
C GLY A 133 -5.92 -6.00 7.55
N THR A 134 -5.43 -6.94 8.35
CA THR A 134 -5.84 -8.36 8.32
C THR A 134 -7.12 -8.62 9.12
N GLY A 135 -7.55 -7.67 9.96
CA GLY A 135 -8.60 -7.85 10.97
C GLY A 135 -8.11 -8.51 12.25
N ASN A 136 -6.84 -8.86 12.34
CA ASN A 136 -6.21 -9.52 13.48
C ASN A 136 -5.03 -8.68 14.01
N PRO A 137 -4.89 -8.54 15.35
CA PRO A 137 -3.69 -7.97 15.93
C PRO A 137 -2.40 -8.70 15.54
N TYR A 138 -1.26 -8.11 15.81
CA TYR A 138 0.11 -8.62 15.57
C TYR A 138 0.57 -8.63 14.12
N PHE A 139 -0.26 -8.20 13.17
CA PHE A 139 0.10 -8.10 11.75
C PHE A 139 0.19 -6.64 11.31
N THR A 140 1.12 -6.35 10.43
CA THR A 140 1.28 -5.02 9.84
C THR A 140 0.39 -4.81 8.61
N THR A 141 0.35 -3.58 8.12
CA THR A 141 -0.30 -3.28 6.82
C THR A 141 0.48 -3.82 5.63
N ASP A 142 1.78 -4.11 5.75
CA ASP A 142 2.55 -4.80 4.72
C ASP A 142 2.08 -6.26 4.60
N THR A 143 1.91 -6.96 5.74
CA THR A 143 1.31 -8.30 5.76
C THR A 143 -0.11 -8.31 5.19
N ALA A 144 -0.94 -7.33 5.56
CA ALA A 144 -2.29 -7.21 4.99
C ALA A 144 -2.24 -7.01 3.47
N GLY A 145 -1.35 -6.13 2.98
CA GLY A 145 -1.16 -5.89 1.55
C GLY A 145 -0.77 -7.16 0.80
N SER A 146 0.21 -7.91 1.30
CA SER A 146 0.64 -9.18 0.69
C SER A 146 -0.50 -10.21 0.64
N LEU A 147 -1.22 -10.39 1.76
CA LEU A 147 -2.36 -11.30 1.82
C LEU A 147 -3.46 -10.91 0.81
N ARG A 148 -3.87 -9.64 0.79
CA ARG A 148 -4.91 -9.15 -0.13
C ARG A 148 -4.47 -9.27 -1.58
N ALA A 149 -3.21 -8.98 -1.91
CA ALA A 149 -2.69 -9.10 -3.26
C ALA A 149 -2.79 -10.54 -3.79
N ILE A 150 -2.42 -11.51 -2.98
CA ILE A 150 -2.53 -12.95 -3.31
C ILE A 150 -4.00 -13.34 -3.48
N GLU A 151 -4.86 -12.97 -2.54
CA GLU A 151 -6.29 -13.31 -2.56
C GLU A 151 -7.02 -12.77 -3.81
N ILE A 152 -6.69 -11.55 -4.24
CA ILE A 152 -7.30 -10.95 -5.44
C ILE A 152 -6.57 -11.32 -6.74
N LYS A 153 -5.50 -12.11 -6.67
CA LYS A 153 -4.64 -12.48 -7.80
C LYS A 153 -4.06 -11.23 -8.49
N ALA A 154 -3.43 -10.35 -7.71
CA ALA A 154 -2.67 -9.24 -8.26
C ALA A 154 -1.42 -9.76 -8.99
N ASP A 155 -1.05 -9.09 -10.08
CA ASP A 155 0.17 -9.42 -10.82
C ASP A 155 1.42 -8.93 -10.09
N ILE A 156 1.27 -7.90 -9.23
CA ILE A 156 2.36 -7.24 -8.54
C ILE A 156 1.85 -6.41 -7.35
N ILE A 157 2.72 -6.22 -6.35
CA ILE A 157 2.56 -5.20 -5.32
C ILE A 157 3.42 -3.98 -5.70
N LEU A 158 2.80 -2.81 -5.73
CA LEU A 158 3.46 -1.52 -5.88
C LEU A 158 3.52 -0.85 -4.51
N LYS A 159 4.70 -0.85 -3.91
CA LYS A 159 4.95 -0.20 -2.61
C LYS A 159 5.38 1.25 -2.83
N GLY A 160 4.44 2.17 -2.69
CA GLY A 160 4.69 3.61 -2.73
C GLY A 160 5.35 4.09 -1.43
N THR A 161 6.52 4.68 -1.53
CA THR A 161 7.34 5.18 -0.42
C THR A 161 7.81 6.61 -0.66
N ARG A 162 8.62 7.15 0.26
CA ARG A 162 9.34 8.43 0.10
C ARG A 162 10.65 8.28 -0.66
N VAL A 163 11.19 7.06 -0.71
CA VAL A 163 12.45 6.78 -1.38
C VAL A 163 12.20 6.12 -2.73
N ASN A 164 13.11 6.34 -3.67
CA ASN A 164 12.94 5.92 -5.06
C ASN A 164 13.37 4.47 -5.31
N GLY A 165 13.47 3.63 -4.28
CA GLY A 165 13.82 2.22 -4.40
C GLY A 165 14.44 1.62 -3.14
N ILE A 166 15.08 0.46 -3.29
CA ILE A 166 15.81 -0.25 -2.24
C ILE A 166 17.29 0.04 -2.43
N TYR A 167 17.98 0.30 -1.33
CA TYR A 167 19.39 0.64 -1.30
C TYR A 167 20.18 -0.36 -0.45
N SER A 168 21.51 -0.40 -0.66
CA SER A 168 22.43 -1.22 0.12
C SER A 168 22.51 -0.81 1.60
N ALA A 169 22.19 0.44 1.91
CA ALA A 169 22.06 1.02 3.23
C ALA A 169 21.02 2.15 3.19
N ASP A 170 20.71 2.77 4.32
CA ASP A 170 19.80 3.93 4.39
C ASP A 170 20.41 5.14 3.66
N PRO A 171 19.87 5.57 2.51
CA PRO A 171 20.47 6.66 1.72
C PRO A 171 20.40 8.04 2.42
N GLU A 172 19.54 8.19 3.44
CA GLU A 172 19.48 9.42 4.24
C GLU A 172 20.62 9.50 5.26
N LYS A 173 21.25 8.35 5.60
CA LYS A 173 22.33 8.25 6.58
C LYS A 173 23.68 7.92 5.96
N ASP A 174 23.68 7.19 4.85
CA ASP A 174 24.89 6.75 4.15
C ASP A 174 24.86 7.24 2.68
N PRO A 175 25.61 8.31 2.37
CA PRO A 175 25.68 8.83 1.00
C PRO A 175 26.34 7.86 0.01
N THR A 176 26.99 6.78 0.47
CA THR A 176 27.59 5.75 -0.39
C THR A 176 26.61 4.62 -0.73
N ALA A 177 25.39 4.66 -0.16
CA ALA A 177 24.35 3.67 -0.43
C ALA A 177 24.03 3.60 -1.93
N THR A 178 24.10 2.41 -2.49
CA THR A 178 23.80 2.15 -3.90
C THR A 178 22.40 1.58 -4.06
N LYS A 179 21.66 2.12 -5.03
CA LYS A 179 20.31 1.67 -5.34
C LYS A 179 20.35 0.38 -6.18
N TYR A 180 19.50 -0.56 -5.84
CA TYR A 180 19.25 -1.75 -6.67
C TYR A 180 18.17 -1.44 -7.73
N GLU A 181 18.41 -1.81 -8.99
CA GLU A 181 17.36 -1.83 -10.02
C GLU A 181 16.46 -3.06 -9.85
N THR A 182 17.09 -4.21 -9.63
CA THR A 182 16.44 -5.49 -9.34
C THR A 182 17.19 -6.19 -8.22
N ILE A 183 16.48 -6.95 -7.40
CA ILE A 183 17.06 -7.76 -6.33
C ILE A 183 16.16 -8.97 -6.07
N SER A 184 16.75 -10.12 -5.75
CA SER A 184 15.98 -11.31 -5.40
C SER A 184 15.43 -11.23 -3.96
N PHE A 185 14.34 -11.96 -3.69
CA PHE A 185 13.84 -12.14 -2.33
C PHE A 185 14.93 -12.71 -1.41
N ALA A 186 15.70 -13.70 -1.88
CA ALA A 186 16.77 -14.31 -1.12
C ALA A 186 17.87 -13.31 -0.75
N ASP A 187 18.30 -12.47 -1.70
CA ASP A 187 19.31 -11.44 -1.44
C ASP A 187 18.82 -10.37 -0.45
N CYS A 188 17.54 -9.99 -0.53
CA CYS A 188 16.95 -9.06 0.44
C CYS A 188 17.03 -9.63 1.87
N ILE A 189 16.71 -10.91 2.04
CA ILE A 189 16.78 -11.59 3.33
C ILE A 189 18.24 -11.69 3.81
N GLN A 190 19.13 -12.17 2.94
CA GLN A 190 20.56 -12.35 3.28
C GLN A 190 21.21 -11.03 3.69
N LYS A 191 20.88 -9.94 3.01
CA LYS A 191 21.40 -8.60 3.26
C LYS A 191 20.63 -7.84 4.34
N ASN A 192 19.61 -8.46 4.95
CA ASN A 192 18.73 -7.87 5.97
C ASN A 192 18.16 -6.49 5.56
N LEU A 193 17.72 -6.38 4.29
CA LEU A 193 17.16 -5.15 3.77
C LEU A 193 15.69 -5.00 4.25
N LYS A 194 15.38 -3.87 4.87
CA LYS A 194 14.07 -3.60 5.46
C LYS A 194 13.06 -3.12 4.42
N VAL A 195 12.67 -4.00 3.50
CA VAL A 195 11.69 -3.70 2.46
C VAL A 195 10.25 -3.73 3.02
N MET A 196 9.93 -4.80 3.71
CA MET A 196 8.66 -5.08 4.37
C MET A 196 8.94 -5.87 5.67
N ASP A 197 7.91 -6.10 6.50
CA ASP A 197 8.06 -7.09 7.57
C ASP A 197 8.25 -8.50 6.98
N MET A 198 8.90 -9.38 7.77
CA MET A 198 9.30 -10.70 7.30
C MET A 198 8.09 -11.57 6.89
N THR A 199 6.96 -11.46 7.58
CA THR A 199 5.74 -12.22 7.26
C THR A 199 5.21 -11.82 5.88
N ALA A 200 5.12 -10.51 5.61
CA ALA A 200 4.70 -9.98 4.32
C ALA A 200 5.64 -10.44 3.19
N PHE A 201 6.94 -10.39 3.48
CA PHE A 201 7.98 -10.72 2.52
C PHE A 201 7.97 -12.20 2.15
N THR A 202 7.86 -13.09 3.15
CA THR A 202 7.77 -14.54 2.95
C THR A 202 6.51 -14.93 2.18
N LEU A 203 5.36 -14.30 2.49
CA LEU A 203 4.13 -14.52 1.72
C LEU A 203 4.30 -14.19 0.23
N CYS A 204 4.96 -13.09 -0.09
CA CYS A 204 5.23 -12.71 -1.49
C CYS A 204 6.17 -13.70 -2.17
N MET A 205 7.26 -14.08 -1.50
CA MET A 205 8.25 -15.03 -2.00
C MET A 205 7.63 -16.40 -2.30
N GLU A 206 6.88 -16.99 -1.36
CA GLU A 206 6.24 -18.31 -1.52
C GLU A 206 5.19 -18.33 -2.63
N ASN A 207 4.55 -17.19 -2.92
CA ASN A 207 3.53 -17.07 -3.96
C ASN A 207 4.06 -16.48 -5.28
N ASN A 208 5.39 -16.29 -5.41
CA ASN A 208 6.03 -15.68 -6.58
C ASN A 208 5.38 -14.33 -6.96
N LEU A 209 4.98 -13.53 -5.98
CA LEU A 209 4.36 -12.24 -6.17
C LEU A 209 5.42 -11.14 -6.12
N PRO A 210 5.78 -10.53 -7.25
CA PRO A 210 6.82 -9.51 -7.28
C PRO A 210 6.37 -8.22 -6.58
N ILE A 211 7.37 -7.46 -6.10
CA ILE A 211 7.16 -6.18 -5.44
C ILE A 211 7.99 -5.11 -6.18
N VAL A 212 7.41 -3.96 -6.47
CA VAL A 212 8.18 -2.77 -6.86
C VAL A 212 8.09 -1.74 -5.75
N VAL A 213 9.26 -1.33 -5.26
CA VAL A 213 9.40 -0.21 -4.31
C VAL A 213 9.77 1.04 -5.09
N PHE A 214 8.99 2.11 -4.97
CA PHE A 214 9.19 3.32 -5.74
C PHE A 214 8.74 4.58 -4.99
N ASP A 215 9.23 5.73 -5.43
CA ASP A 215 8.79 7.02 -4.89
C ASP A 215 7.41 7.41 -5.44
N MET A 216 6.42 7.45 -4.55
CA MET A 216 5.04 7.83 -4.86
C MET A 216 4.83 9.36 -4.80
N ASN A 217 5.77 10.12 -4.25
CA ASN A 217 5.64 11.58 -4.13
C ASN A 217 5.91 12.29 -5.47
N THR A 218 6.70 11.68 -6.33
CA THR A 218 6.93 12.16 -7.69
C THR A 218 5.75 11.79 -8.57
N SER A 219 4.97 12.79 -8.99
CA SER A 219 3.82 12.62 -9.88
C SER A 219 4.19 11.90 -11.18
N GLY A 220 3.34 10.99 -11.63
CA GLY A 220 3.55 10.18 -12.82
C GLY A 220 4.43 8.93 -12.63
N ASN A 221 5.11 8.75 -11.50
CA ASN A 221 5.91 7.55 -11.26
C ASN A 221 5.05 6.29 -11.23
N LEU A 222 3.82 6.35 -10.68
CA LEU A 222 2.90 5.23 -10.70
C LEU A 222 2.58 4.79 -12.13
N LEU A 223 2.32 5.73 -13.04
CA LEU A 223 2.08 5.45 -14.45
C LEU A 223 3.31 4.79 -15.10
N LYS A 224 4.51 5.33 -14.88
CA LYS A 224 5.77 4.79 -15.40
C LYS A 224 6.00 3.35 -14.95
N VAL A 225 5.83 3.06 -13.65
CA VAL A 225 5.97 1.67 -13.14
C VAL A 225 4.97 0.74 -13.80
N VAL A 226 3.72 1.16 -13.94
CA VAL A 226 2.65 0.33 -14.53
C VAL A 226 2.87 0.09 -16.03
N THR A 227 3.48 1.03 -16.74
CA THR A 227 3.85 0.88 -18.15
C THR A 227 5.18 0.15 -18.37
N GLY A 228 5.86 -0.26 -17.29
CA GLY A 228 7.06 -1.08 -17.34
C GLY A 228 8.38 -0.32 -17.43
N GLU A 229 8.34 1.00 -17.21
CA GLU A 229 9.57 1.78 -17.07
C GLU A 229 10.31 1.39 -15.79
N LYS A 230 11.65 1.45 -15.83
CA LYS A 230 12.53 1.10 -14.71
C LYS A 230 12.55 2.22 -13.65
N VAL A 231 11.43 2.42 -12.99
CA VAL A 231 11.30 3.33 -11.85
C VAL A 231 11.25 2.50 -10.57
N GLY A 232 12.11 2.80 -9.62
CA GLY A 232 12.14 2.07 -8.35
C GLY A 232 13.08 0.86 -8.38
N THR A 233 12.79 -0.11 -7.50
CA THR A 233 13.47 -1.40 -7.40
C THR A 233 12.47 -2.53 -7.51
N LEU A 234 12.71 -3.48 -8.42
CA LEU A 234 11.93 -4.71 -8.53
C LEU A 234 12.52 -5.78 -7.61
N VAL A 235 11.68 -6.38 -6.77
CA VAL A 235 11.99 -7.58 -5.97
C VAL A 235 11.24 -8.76 -6.56
N SER A 236 11.95 -9.83 -6.91
CA SER A 236 11.35 -11.04 -7.53
C SER A 236 12.16 -12.30 -7.24
#